data_79b4062413d5b7a14d9bde72794bc361
#
_entry.id   79b4062413d5b7a14d9bde72794bc361
#
_cell.length_a   1.000
_cell.length_b   1.000
_cell.length_c   1.000
_cell.angle_alpha   90.00
_cell.angle_beta   90.00
_cell.angle_gamma   90.00
#
_symmetry.space_group_name_H-M   'P 1'
#
loop_
_entity.id
_entity.type
_entity.pdbx_description
1 polymer ?
#
loop_
_entity_poly.entity_id
_entity_poly.type
_entity_poly.pdbx_seq_one_letter_code
_entity_poly.pdbx_strand_id
1 'polypeptide(L)'
;MTTPSQPRLLLRHSPAMLLAPMPLLFLAAAPLAAVHLPTRCRIRLQLLSCASPEASAVVTAFPGNHFAVEEYLIANCHLTQPQALKASKNIAHLKSRSNPDAVLAFLADLGLSPKEVAAVVASNPRILCARIDRSLAPISSELLALGLSPSQIARLARITGRYFLCRSFVSKVRFWLPLFGSSERLLQASDWNYWLLTSDLEKVVEPNVTFLKQCGLSARDISKLLVAAPRLVTMHPDYVQDAVRRAIQLGVAPGSQMFRHALSTAGCIGQEKVDAKVAVLKETLGWSQEEVNLAVSKAPRILVASEERLRRNAEFLINEVGLLPQYIARRSVLLMYSLERRLVPRHLVVKLLKEKRLIEQDRCFFNVVAPTEEKFLDKFVSPFEDCVPGLADAYESACAGKLPAEAEH
;
A
#
# COMPACT_ATOMS: atom_id res chain seq x y z
N MET A 1 12.52 11.51 76.11
CA MET A 1 11.15 11.09 75.81
C MET A 1 10.57 12.07 74.83
N THR A 2 10.86 11.90 73.58
CA THR A 2 10.50 12.83 72.51
C THR A 2 10.12 12.00 71.31
N THR A 3 8.85 12.07 70.93
CA THR A 3 8.26 11.48 69.73
C THR A 3 8.61 12.31 68.50
N PRO A 4 8.99 11.74 67.37
CA PRO A 4 9.21 12.49 66.15
C PRO A 4 7.95 12.63 65.34
N SER A 5 7.75 13.85 64.87
CA SER A 5 6.66 14.35 64.03
C SER A 5 6.69 13.75 62.61
N GLN A 6 5.56 13.35 62.09
CA GLN A 6 5.36 13.05 60.68
C GLN A 6 5.21 14.33 59.82
N PRO A 7 5.73 14.41 58.60
CA PRO A 7 5.46 15.51 57.70
C PRO A 7 4.15 15.31 56.96
N ARG A 8 3.29 16.32 56.99
CA ARG A 8 2.05 16.46 56.23
C ARG A 8 2.35 16.59 54.74
N LEU A 9 1.84 15.65 53.93
CA LEU A 9 1.76 15.76 52.49
C LEU A 9 0.65 16.75 52.09
N LEU A 10 1.05 17.89 51.54
CA LEU A 10 0.16 18.84 50.88
C LEU A 10 -0.30 18.28 49.52
N LEU A 11 -1.56 17.88 49.45
CA LEU A 11 -2.27 17.62 48.21
C LEU A 11 -2.47 18.92 47.43
N ARG A 12 -1.71 19.11 46.36
CA ARG A 12 -2.00 20.13 45.34
C ARG A 12 -3.16 19.64 44.46
N HIS A 13 -4.27 20.29 44.60
CA HIS A 13 -5.41 20.18 43.66
C HIS A 13 -4.98 20.77 42.32
N SER A 14 -4.96 19.93 41.26
CA SER A 14 -5.01 20.38 39.88
C SER A 14 -6.47 20.53 39.46
N PRO A 15 -6.86 21.60 38.75
CA PRO A 15 -8.22 21.78 38.31
C PRO A 15 -8.53 20.82 37.13
N ALA A 16 -9.57 20.00 37.31
CA ALA A 16 -10.18 19.24 36.25
C ALA A 16 -10.74 20.20 35.19
N MET A 17 -10.15 20.20 33.99
CA MET A 17 -10.78 20.80 32.82
C MET A 17 -11.98 19.95 32.43
N LEU A 18 -13.16 20.46 32.75
CA LEU A 18 -14.46 20.01 32.23
C LEU A 18 -14.45 20.21 30.70
N LEU A 19 -14.32 19.14 29.97
CA LEU A 19 -14.67 19.07 28.56
C LEU A 19 -16.22 19.12 28.46
N ALA A 20 -16.73 20.26 28.05
CA ALA A 20 -18.12 20.43 27.70
C ALA A 20 -18.48 19.53 26.52
N PRO A 21 -19.64 18.87 26.51
CA PRO A 21 -20.10 18.10 25.35
C PRO A 21 -20.46 19.05 24.21
N MET A 22 -19.84 18.85 23.06
CA MET A 22 -20.26 19.52 21.81
C MET A 22 -21.67 19.09 21.43
N PRO A 23 -22.55 20.01 21.03
CA PRO A 23 -23.90 19.67 20.62
C PRO A 23 -23.87 18.91 19.30
N LEU A 24 -24.52 17.74 19.28
CA LEU A 24 -24.91 16.99 18.09
C LEU A 24 -25.90 17.85 17.28
N LEU A 25 -25.42 18.52 16.27
CA LEU A 25 -26.28 19.10 15.23
C LEU A 25 -26.86 17.97 14.39
N PHE A 26 -28.13 17.68 14.64
CA PHE A 26 -28.96 16.90 13.74
C PHE A 26 -29.07 17.66 12.40
N LEU A 27 -28.36 17.22 11.38
CA LEU A 27 -28.62 17.59 10.02
C LEU A 27 -29.69 16.67 9.47
N ALA A 28 -30.86 17.26 9.25
CA ALA A 28 -32.00 16.65 8.60
C ALA A 28 -31.61 16.09 7.23
N ALA A 29 -32.02 14.87 6.97
CA ALA A 29 -31.89 14.21 5.68
C ALA A 29 -32.71 14.95 4.63
N ALA A 30 -32.04 15.57 3.65
CA ALA A 30 -32.65 15.98 2.41
C ALA A 30 -32.58 14.83 1.40
N PRO A 31 -33.59 14.62 0.54
CA PRO A 31 -33.66 13.46 -0.34
C PRO A 31 -32.62 13.56 -1.45
N LEU A 32 -31.96 12.45 -1.71
CA LEU A 32 -31.00 12.24 -2.81
C LEU A 32 -31.68 12.48 -4.16
N ALA A 33 -31.33 13.58 -4.79
CA ALA A 33 -31.56 13.76 -6.22
C ALA A 33 -30.58 12.85 -6.98
N ALA A 34 -31.14 11.98 -7.83
CA ALA A 34 -30.42 11.09 -8.68
C ALA A 34 -29.50 11.87 -9.64
N VAL A 35 -28.20 11.79 -9.44
CA VAL A 35 -27.19 12.28 -10.39
C VAL A 35 -26.99 11.16 -11.43
N HIS A 36 -27.51 11.39 -12.64
CA HIS A 36 -27.29 10.56 -13.82
C HIS A 36 -25.78 10.49 -14.14
N LEU A 37 -25.22 9.29 -14.02
CA LEU A 37 -23.93 8.94 -14.60
C LEU A 37 -24.10 8.79 -16.13
N PRO A 38 -23.24 9.40 -16.95
CA PRO A 38 -23.24 9.10 -18.38
C PRO A 38 -22.62 7.71 -18.61
N THR A 39 -23.50 6.79 -18.97
CA THR A 39 -23.17 5.43 -19.41
C THR A 39 -22.67 5.47 -20.85
N ARG A 40 -21.70 4.62 -21.14
CA ARG A 40 -21.36 4.04 -22.44
C ARG A 40 -20.32 4.77 -23.30
N CYS A 41 -19.12 4.25 -23.22
CA CYS A 41 -18.31 4.05 -24.42
C CYS A 41 -18.38 2.56 -24.82
N ARG A 42 -19.33 2.24 -25.69
CA ARG A 42 -19.38 0.94 -26.38
C ARG A 42 -18.39 0.98 -27.53
N ILE A 43 -17.34 0.20 -27.43
CA ILE A 43 -16.48 -0.13 -28.56
C ILE A 43 -17.24 -1.18 -29.41
N ARG A 44 -17.69 -0.75 -30.57
CA ARG A 44 -18.30 -1.61 -31.58
C ARG A 44 -17.16 -2.25 -32.40
N LEU A 45 -16.90 -3.54 -32.15
CA LEU A 45 -16.13 -4.34 -33.08
C LEU A 45 -17.00 -4.55 -34.36
N GLN A 46 -16.57 -3.96 -35.45
CA GLN A 46 -17.02 -4.38 -36.77
C GLN A 46 -15.91 -5.21 -37.40
N LEU A 47 -16.18 -6.52 -37.45
CA LEU A 47 -15.53 -7.43 -38.38
C LEU A 47 -16.01 -7.10 -39.78
N LEU A 48 -15.12 -6.72 -40.68
CA LEU A 48 -15.36 -6.78 -42.13
C LEU A 48 -14.24 -7.60 -42.76
N SER A 49 -14.75 -8.60 -43.45
CA SER A 49 -14.12 -9.66 -44.19
C SER A 49 -13.53 -9.16 -45.52
N CYS A 50 -12.40 -9.75 -45.84
CA CYS A 50 -11.84 -10.06 -47.19
C CYS A 50 -12.29 -9.26 -48.43
N ALA A 51 -11.30 -8.65 -49.10
CA ALA A 51 -11.01 -8.90 -50.51
C ALA A 51 -9.77 -8.11 -50.93
N SER A 52 -8.74 -8.80 -51.42
CA SER A 52 -7.71 -8.19 -52.26
C SER A 52 -8.33 -7.82 -53.63
N PRO A 53 -7.84 -6.76 -54.26
CA PRO A 53 -7.02 -6.99 -55.41
C PRO A 53 -5.78 -6.07 -55.52
N GLU A 54 -4.79 -6.62 -56.16
CA GLU A 54 -3.59 -5.93 -56.62
C GLU A 54 -3.95 -4.73 -57.48
N ALA A 55 -3.42 -3.56 -57.08
CA ALA A 55 -3.26 -2.41 -57.99
C ALA A 55 -1.93 -1.71 -57.71
N SER A 56 -1.01 -1.93 -58.60
CA SER A 56 0.23 -1.19 -58.77
C SER A 56 -0.11 0.30 -58.86
N ALA A 57 0.15 1.05 -57.79
CA ALA A 57 0.07 2.50 -57.79
C ALA A 57 1.48 3.05 -57.69
N VAL A 58 1.93 3.66 -58.77
CA VAL A 58 3.12 4.49 -58.87
C VAL A 58 3.06 5.57 -57.82
N VAL A 59 3.93 5.46 -56.80
CA VAL A 59 4.10 6.52 -55.78
C VAL A 59 4.94 7.63 -56.42
N THR A 60 4.28 8.67 -56.86
CA THR A 60 4.94 9.96 -57.14
C THR A 60 5.35 10.55 -55.80
N ALA A 61 6.62 10.46 -55.51
CA ALA A 61 7.27 11.11 -54.36
C ALA A 61 7.20 12.63 -54.53
N PHE A 62 6.32 13.27 -53.76
CA PHE A 62 6.48 14.70 -53.45
C PHE A 62 7.58 14.84 -52.39
N PRO A 63 8.63 15.65 -52.60
CA PRO A 63 9.61 15.94 -51.58
C PRO A 63 9.05 16.98 -50.61
N GLY A 64 8.09 16.61 -49.79
CA GLY A 64 7.76 17.33 -48.57
C GLY A 64 8.72 16.85 -47.50
N ASN A 65 9.51 17.74 -46.93
CA ASN A 65 10.46 17.52 -45.86
C ASN A 65 9.71 17.12 -44.56
N HIS A 66 9.14 15.92 -44.60
CA HIS A 66 8.35 15.42 -43.47
C HIS A 66 9.33 14.75 -42.49
N PHE A 67 9.53 15.36 -41.33
CA PHE A 67 10.37 14.80 -40.27
C PHE A 67 9.81 13.43 -39.87
N ALA A 68 10.56 12.36 -40.20
CA ALA A 68 10.18 10.98 -39.93
C ALA A 68 10.37 10.69 -38.41
N VAL A 69 9.34 11.00 -37.61
CA VAL A 69 9.40 10.93 -36.15
C VAL A 69 9.69 9.51 -35.66
N GLU A 70 9.13 8.48 -36.29
CA GLU A 70 9.33 7.09 -35.90
C GLU A 70 10.78 6.63 -36.09
N GLU A 71 11.33 6.88 -37.25
CA GLU A 71 12.75 6.59 -37.58
C GLU A 71 13.69 7.33 -36.61
N TYR A 72 13.40 8.59 -36.33
CA TYR A 72 14.14 9.40 -35.37
C TYR A 72 14.15 8.76 -33.97
N LEU A 73 13.00 8.29 -33.48
CA LEU A 73 12.85 7.66 -32.17
C LEU A 73 13.66 6.35 -32.08
N ILE A 74 13.71 5.57 -33.14
CA ILE A 74 14.50 4.34 -33.20
C ILE A 74 15.99 4.67 -33.20
N ALA A 75 16.42 5.58 -34.09
CA ALA A 75 17.85 5.89 -34.31
C ALA A 75 18.48 6.67 -33.15
N ASN A 76 17.78 7.67 -32.59
CA ASN A 76 18.35 8.62 -31.64
C ASN A 76 17.89 8.38 -30.18
N CYS A 77 16.73 7.75 -29.97
CA CYS A 77 16.22 7.45 -28.64
C CYS A 77 16.33 5.97 -28.27
N HIS A 78 16.89 5.13 -29.14
CA HIS A 78 17.05 3.69 -28.93
C HIS A 78 15.73 2.94 -28.57
N LEU A 79 14.61 3.41 -29.11
CA LEU A 79 13.33 2.75 -28.92
C LEU A 79 13.19 1.54 -29.84
N THR A 80 12.52 0.50 -29.37
CA THR A 80 12.08 -0.59 -30.26
C THR A 80 11.00 -0.09 -31.22
N GLN A 81 10.83 -0.74 -32.36
CA GLN A 81 9.82 -0.35 -33.36
C GLN A 81 8.41 -0.22 -32.77
N PRO A 82 7.91 -1.16 -31.95
CA PRO A 82 6.59 -1.01 -31.31
C PRO A 82 6.51 0.20 -30.36
N GLN A 83 7.60 0.50 -29.64
CA GLN A 83 7.68 1.69 -28.77
C GLN A 83 7.68 2.98 -29.58
N ALA A 84 8.46 3.04 -30.64
CA ALA A 84 8.54 4.19 -31.55
C ALA A 84 7.20 4.48 -32.20
N LEU A 85 6.51 3.45 -32.72
CA LEU A 85 5.17 3.57 -33.29
C LEU A 85 4.12 4.10 -32.29
N LYS A 86 4.20 3.66 -31.02
CA LYS A 86 3.33 4.17 -29.95
C LYS A 86 3.66 5.60 -29.57
N ALA A 87 4.94 5.91 -29.46
CA ALA A 87 5.47 7.22 -29.05
C ALA A 87 5.23 8.29 -30.13
N SER A 88 5.44 7.96 -31.40
CA SER A 88 5.29 8.89 -32.55
C SER A 88 3.90 9.49 -32.61
N LYS A 89 2.84 8.73 -32.24
CA LYS A 89 1.45 9.23 -32.20
C LYS A 89 1.27 10.44 -31.28
N ASN A 90 2.09 10.56 -30.22
CA ASN A 90 2.00 11.65 -29.25
C ASN A 90 2.77 12.90 -29.68
N ILE A 91 3.69 12.77 -30.64
CA ILE A 91 4.61 13.84 -31.10
C ILE A 91 4.63 13.95 -32.63
N ALA A 92 3.61 13.44 -33.32
CA ALA A 92 3.49 13.52 -34.78
C ALA A 92 3.50 14.97 -35.35
N HIS A 93 3.21 15.95 -34.51
CA HIS A 93 3.27 17.36 -34.85
C HIS A 93 4.70 17.95 -34.96
N LEU A 94 5.72 17.20 -34.57
CA LEU A 94 7.11 17.64 -34.71
C LEU A 94 7.51 17.74 -36.18
N LYS A 95 8.04 18.89 -36.56
CA LYS A 95 8.48 19.19 -37.93
C LYS A 95 10.00 19.21 -38.09
N SER A 96 10.74 19.17 -36.99
CA SER A 96 12.20 19.28 -36.96
C SER A 96 12.77 18.51 -35.79
N ARG A 97 14.02 18.02 -35.97
CA ARG A 97 14.79 17.33 -34.93
C ARG A 97 15.48 18.28 -33.94
N SER A 98 15.55 19.59 -34.25
CA SER A 98 16.35 20.54 -33.48
C SER A 98 16.02 20.56 -31.97
N ASN A 99 14.74 20.68 -31.61
CA ASN A 99 14.35 20.67 -30.20
C ASN A 99 14.48 19.27 -29.54
N PRO A 100 14.06 18.16 -30.19
CA PRO A 100 14.37 16.82 -29.71
C PRO A 100 15.86 16.56 -29.45
N ASP A 101 16.74 16.93 -30.37
CA ASP A 101 18.20 16.76 -30.22
C ASP A 101 18.71 17.56 -29.00
N ALA A 102 18.27 18.80 -28.85
CA ALA A 102 18.66 19.63 -27.71
C ALA A 102 18.17 19.02 -26.38
N VAL A 103 16.94 18.46 -26.33
CA VAL A 103 16.43 17.77 -25.15
C VAL A 103 17.22 16.51 -24.83
N LEU A 104 17.59 15.71 -25.84
CA LEU A 104 18.42 14.52 -25.64
C LEU A 104 19.82 14.89 -25.12
N ALA A 105 20.44 15.94 -25.66
CA ALA A 105 21.71 16.46 -25.15
C ALA A 105 21.58 16.91 -23.69
N PHE A 106 20.56 17.68 -23.37
CA PHE A 106 20.27 18.10 -21.98
C PHE A 106 20.10 16.91 -21.00
N LEU A 107 19.40 15.86 -21.42
CA LEU A 107 19.22 14.68 -20.58
C LEU A 107 20.54 13.90 -20.39
N ALA A 108 21.38 13.86 -21.41
CA ALA A 108 22.72 13.27 -21.32
C ALA A 108 23.64 14.10 -20.40
N ASP A 109 23.63 15.44 -20.55
CA ASP A 109 24.39 16.36 -19.68
C ASP A 109 23.93 16.30 -18.22
N LEU A 110 22.64 16.01 -17.97
CA LEU A 110 22.11 15.76 -16.64
C LEU A 110 22.65 14.44 -16.04
N GLY A 111 23.29 13.59 -16.84
CA GLY A 111 23.89 12.33 -16.40
C GLY A 111 22.99 11.11 -16.57
N LEU A 112 21.93 11.17 -17.39
CA LEU A 112 21.11 10.01 -17.71
C LEU A 112 21.81 9.09 -18.70
N SER A 113 21.82 7.81 -18.44
CA SER A 113 22.28 6.79 -19.36
C SER A 113 21.33 6.68 -20.58
N PRO A 114 21.82 6.19 -21.74
CA PRO A 114 20.98 5.99 -22.93
C PRO A 114 19.74 5.11 -22.65
N LYS A 115 19.87 4.13 -21.75
CA LYS A 115 18.77 3.26 -21.32
C LYS A 115 17.69 4.02 -20.53
N GLU A 116 18.10 4.93 -19.67
CA GLU A 116 17.19 5.79 -18.90
C GLU A 116 16.49 6.79 -19.82
N VAL A 117 17.21 7.40 -20.74
CA VAL A 117 16.65 8.29 -21.77
C VAL A 117 15.60 7.54 -22.60
N ALA A 118 15.92 6.35 -23.11
CA ALA A 118 14.96 5.51 -23.84
C ALA A 118 13.70 5.23 -23.03
N ALA A 119 13.85 4.85 -21.75
CA ALA A 119 12.74 4.57 -20.86
C ALA A 119 11.86 5.80 -20.60
N VAL A 120 12.45 6.97 -20.41
CA VAL A 120 11.73 8.25 -20.23
C VAL A 120 10.98 8.62 -21.49
N VAL A 121 11.61 8.56 -22.66
CA VAL A 121 11.00 8.90 -23.96
C VAL A 121 9.87 7.92 -24.30
N ALA A 122 10.06 6.62 -24.07
CA ALA A 122 9.03 5.61 -24.29
C ALA A 122 7.76 5.84 -23.44
N SER A 123 7.94 6.27 -22.18
CA SER A 123 6.81 6.54 -21.25
C SER A 123 6.21 7.93 -21.44
N ASN A 124 7.02 8.92 -21.80
CA ASN A 124 6.62 10.31 -21.99
C ASN A 124 7.26 10.93 -23.25
N PRO A 125 6.80 10.58 -24.45
CA PRO A 125 7.37 11.10 -25.70
C PRO A 125 7.35 12.63 -25.79
N ARG A 126 6.36 13.26 -25.17
CA ARG A 126 6.21 14.74 -25.14
C ARG A 126 7.35 15.47 -24.45
N ILE A 127 8.21 14.75 -23.71
CA ILE A 127 9.41 15.36 -23.13
C ILE A 127 10.33 15.95 -24.22
N LEU A 128 10.36 15.32 -25.40
CA LEU A 128 11.10 15.82 -26.56
C LEU A 128 10.57 17.14 -27.12
N CYS A 129 9.36 17.53 -26.75
CA CYS A 129 8.73 18.82 -27.09
C CYS A 129 8.93 19.88 -26.00
N ALA A 130 9.57 19.50 -24.87
CA ALA A 130 9.73 20.42 -23.75
C ALA A 130 10.72 21.54 -24.08
N ARG A 131 10.49 22.71 -23.47
CA ARG A 131 11.45 23.82 -23.52
C ARG A 131 12.45 23.65 -22.38
N ILE A 132 13.73 23.54 -22.74
CA ILE A 132 14.80 23.30 -21.77
C ILE A 132 14.83 24.43 -20.73
N ASP A 133 14.95 25.66 -21.20
CA ASP A 133 15.11 26.88 -20.40
C ASP A 133 13.90 27.18 -19.49
N ARG A 134 12.68 26.82 -19.94
CA ARG A 134 11.43 27.17 -19.23
C ARG A 134 10.85 26.05 -18.38
N SER A 135 11.20 24.80 -18.66
CA SER A 135 10.60 23.66 -17.95
C SER A 135 11.63 22.63 -17.49
N LEU A 136 12.42 22.03 -18.39
CA LEU A 136 13.30 20.92 -18.00
C LEU A 136 14.41 21.35 -17.05
N ALA A 137 15.16 22.40 -17.40
CA ALA A 137 16.28 22.87 -16.59
C ALA A 137 15.85 23.36 -15.19
N PRO A 138 14.80 24.21 -15.04
CA PRO A 138 14.33 24.62 -13.73
C PRO A 138 13.86 23.42 -12.86
N ILE A 139 13.05 22.51 -13.43
CA ILE A 139 12.55 21.34 -12.71
C ILE A 139 13.71 20.45 -12.27
N SER A 140 14.64 20.14 -13.18
CA SER A 140 15.79 19.29 -12.87
C SER A 140 16.70 19.91 -11.82
N SER A 141 16.98 21.22 -11.93
CA SER A 141 17.81 21.96 -10.96
C SER A 141 17.17 21.95 -9.57
N GLU A 142 15.87 22.21 -9.46
CA GLU A 142 15.17 22.17 -8.17
C GLU A 142 15.15 20.75 -7.57
N LEU A 143 14.98 19.71 -8.38
CA LEU A 143 15.01 18.33 -7.92
C LEU A 143 16.40 17.90 -7.45
N LEU A 144 17.47 18.33 -8.16
CA LEU A 144 18.85 18.15 -7.70
C LEU A 144 19.09 18.87 -6.38
N ALA A 145 18.62 20.11 -6.24
CA ALA A 145 18.70 20.87 -4.98
C ALA A 145 17.92 20.21 -3.82
N LEU A 146 16.89 19.41 -4.10
CA LEU A 146 16.20 18.58 -3.11
C LEU A 146 16.96 17.27 -2.79
N GLY A 147 18.13 17.05 -3.37
CA GLY A 147 18.99 15.89 -3.12
C GLY A 147 18.64 14.63 -3.94
N LEU A 148 17.87 14.77 -5.03
CA LEU A 148 17.62 13.64 -5.92
C LEU A 148 18.79 13.46 -6.91
N SER A 149 19.16 12.20 -7.17
CA SER A 149 20.14 11.89 -8.23
C SER A 149 19.53 11.99 -9.63
N PRO A 150 20.35 12.15 -10.69
CA PRO A 150 19.88 12.11 -12.08
C PRO A 150 19.01 10.88 -12.40
N SER A 151 19.42 9.69 -11.99
CA SER A 151 18.65 8.46 -12.17
C SER A 151 17.29 8.49 -11.43
N GLN A 152 17.22 9.11 -10.26
CA GLN A 152 15.95 9.29 -9.54
C GLN A 152 15.04 10.29 -10.27
N ILE A 153 15.59 11.33 -10.86
CA ILE A 153 14.86 12.30 -11.70
C ILE A 153 14.30 11.59 -12.94
N ALA A 154 15.11 10.77 -13.61
CA ALA A 154 14.66 9.96 -14.74
C ALA A 154 13.51 9.02 -14.37
N ARG A 155 13.62 8.37 -13.21
CA ARG A 155 12.57 7.50 -12.68
C ARG A 155 11.27 8.28 -12.42
N LEU A 156 11.34 9.48 -11.84
CA LEU A 156 10.19 10.36 -11.66
C LEU A 156 9.55 10.75 -12.99
N ALA A 157 10.36 11.15 -13.97
CA ALA A 157 9.87 11.51 -15.32
C ALA A 157 9.14 10.34 -15.98
N ARG A 158 9.67 9.12 -15.82
CA ARG A 158 9.08 7.88 -16.32
C ARG A 158 7.73 7.56 -15.63
N ILE A 159 7.68 7.65 -14.29
CA ILE A 159 6.47 7.32 -13.50
C ILE A 159 5.35 8.32 -13.79
N THR A 160 5.65 9.61 -13.80
CA THR A 160 4.64 10.67 -13.86
C THR A 160 4.29 11.10 -15.27
N GLY A 161 5.11 10.72 -16.27
CA GLY A 161 4.88 11.02 -17.68
C GLY A 161 4.70 12.53 -17.90
N ARG A 162 3.58 12.92 -18.52
CA ARG A 162 3.30 14.34 -18.85
C ARG A 162 3.27 15.27 -17.64
N TYR A 163 2.96 14.75 -16.45
CA TYR A 163 2.88 15.56 -15.23
C TYR A 163 4.24 16.03 -14.73
N PHE A 164 5.34 15.36 -15.15
CA PHE A 164 6.70 15.76 -14.83
C PHE A 164 6.99 17.23 -15.23
N LEU A 165 6.46 17.66 -16.36
CA LEU A 165 6.65 19.01 -16.90
C LEU A 165 5.68 20.05 -16.31
N CYS A 166 4.80 19.67 -15.39
CA CYS A 166 3.88 20.60 -14.76
C CYS A 166 4.60 21.47 -13.71
N ARG A 167 4.29 22.76 -13.68
CA ARG A 167 4.90 23.73 -12.76
C ARG A 167 4.79 23.32 -11.28
N SER A 168 3.68 22.68 -10.92
CA SER A 168 3.43 22.19 -9.54
C SER A 168 4.14 20.87 -9.20
N PHE A 169 4.90 20.29 -10.11
CA PHE A 169 5.48 18.97 -9.89
C PHE A 169 6.51 18.98 -8.75
N VAL A 170 7.43 19.93 -8.77
CA VAL A 170 8.46 20.05 -7.73
C VAL A 170 7.84 20.34 -6.35
N SER A 171 6.80 21.14 -6.29
CA SER A 171 6.08 21.41 -5.02
C SER A 171 5.53 20.12 -4.42
N LYS A 172 5.02 19.21 -5.25
CA LYS A 172 4.55 17.88 -4.78
C LYS A 172 5.69 17.03 -4.25
N VAL A 173 6.82 16.96 -4.96
CA VAL A 173 8.01 16.24 -4.46
C VAL A 173 8.49 16.83 -3.15
N ARG A 174 8.59 18.16 -3.05
CA ARG A 174 8.99 18.89 -1.82
C ARG A 174 8.04 18.61 -0.66
N PHE A 175 6.75 18.50 -0.91
CA PHE A 175 5.75 18.17 0.11
C PHE A 175 5.93 16.73 0.64
N TRP A 176 6.18 15.77 -0.25
CA TRP A 176 6.23 14.37 0.13
C TRP A 176 7.55 13.93 0.77
N LEU A 177 8.68 14.54 0.38
CA LEU A 177 10.01 14.13 0.85
C LEU A 177 10.13 14.04 2.39
N PRO A 178 9.68 15.03 3.17
CA PRO A 178 9.75 14.96 4.64
C PRO A 178 8.87 13.86 5.22
N LEU A 179 7.73 13.56 4.59
CA LEU A 179 6.80 12.51 5.05
C LEU A 179 7.36 11.10 4.82
N PHE A 180 8.05 10.88 3.72
CA PHE A 180 8.69 9.58 3.43
C PHE A 180 10.07 9.43 4.06
N GLY A 181 10.74 10.54 4.38
CA GLY A 181 12.06 10.58 4.99
C GLY A 181 13.22 10.26 4.05
N SER A 182 12.95 9.80 2.81
CA SER A 182 13.94 9.62 1.77
C SER A 182 13.32 9.64 0.38
N SER A 183 14.11 10.06 -0.63
CA SER A 183 13.74 10.05 -2.04
C SER A 183 13.41 8.63 -2.53
N GLU A 184 14.17 7.64 -2.10
CA GLU A 184 13.96 6.25 -2.52
C GLU A 184 12.61 5.69 -2.07
N ARG A 185 12.20 5.97 -0.82
CA ARG A 185 10.87 5.55 -0.33
C ARG A 185 9.74 6.27 -1.06
N LEU A 186 9.91 7.55 -1.39
CA LEU A 186 8.94 8.28 -2.20
C LEU A 186 8.81 7.66 -3.59
N LEU A 187 9.94 7.33 -4.24
CA LEU A 187 9.95 6.70 -5.55
C LEU A 187 9.29 5.32 -5.54
N GLN A 188 9.63 4.46 -4.57
CA GLN A 188 9.00 3.16 -4.39
C GLN A 188 7.49 3.27 -4.22
N ALA A 189 7.03 4.19 -3.37
CA ALA A 189 5.59 4.43 -3.20
C ALA A 189 4.93 4.95 -4.48
N SER A 190 5.64 5.80 -5.26
CA SER A 190 5.14 6.38 -6.50
C SER A 190 5.09 5.38 -7.65
N ASP A 191 5.95 4.36 -7.69
CA ASP A 191 5.87 3.26 -8.66
C ASP A 191 4.54 2.48 -8.53
N TRP A 192 4.07 2.30 -7.29
CA TRP A 192 2.78 1.64 -7.02
C TRP A 192 1.59 2.58 -7.17
N ASN A 193 1.79 3.87 -6.91
CA ASN A 193 0.74 4.88 -6.94
C ASN A 193 1.24 6.23 -7.47
N TYR A 194 1.27 6.39 -8.78
CA TYR A 194 1.67 7.64 -9.41
C TYR A 194 0.77 8.84 -9.04
N TRP A 195 -0.44 8.60 -8.53
CA TRP A 195 -1.36 9.65 -8.05
C TRP A 195 -0.75 10.49 -6.93
N LEU A 196 0.18 9.97 -6.15
CA LEU A 196 0.92 10.76 -5.14
C LEU A 196 1.55 12.02 -5.75
N LEU A 197 2.09 11.92 -6.96
CA LEU A 197 2.78 13.01 -7.64
C LEU A 197 1.91 13.74 -8.68
N THR A 198 0.71 13.23 -8.97
CA THR A 198 -0.15 13.81 -10.02
C THR A 198 -1.44 14.44 -9.47
N SER A 199 -1.89 14.04 -8.27
CA SER A 199 -3.05 14.62 -7.61
C SER A 199 -2.85 16.10 -7.27
N ASP A 200 -3.95 16.85 -7.14
CA ASP A 200 -3.94 18.25 -6.72
C ASP A 200 -3.48 18.35 -5.26
N LEU A 201 -2.36 19.06 -5.05
CA LEU A 201 -1.77 19.20 -3.73
C LEU A 201 -2.67 20.00 -2.78
N GLU A 202 -3.13 21.16 -3.22
CA GLU A 202 -3.86 22.11 -2.39
C GLU A 202 -5.30 21.67 -2.13
N LYS A 203 -5.97 21.12 -3.16
CA LYS A 203 -7.40 20.79 -3.08
C LYS A 203 -7.66 19.38 -2.53
N VAL A 204 -6.69 18.47 -2.63
CA VAL A 204 -6.90 17.05 -2.26
C VAL A 204 -5.91 16.61 -1.22
N VAL A 205 -4.61 16.72 -1.49
CA VAL A 205 -3.59 16.05 -0.67
C VAL A 205 -3.41 16.73 0.69
N GLU A 206 -3.21 18.05 0.71
CA GLU A 206 -3.01 18.81 1.95
C GLU A 206 -4.21 18.76 2.90
N PRO A 207 -5.47 18.93 2.42
CA PRO A 207 -6.65 18.75 3.27
C PRO A 207 -6.71 17.35 3.88
N ASN A 208 -6.46 16.30 3.09
CA ASN A 208 -6.50 14.93 3.56
C ASN A 208 -5.40 14.66 4.61
N VAL A 209 -4.17 15.09 4.35
CA VAL A 209 -3.05 14.92 5.29
C VAL A 209 -3.31 15.69 6.59
N THR A 210 -3.83 16.92 6.48
CA THR A 210 -4.20 17.75 7.64
C THR A 210 -5.29 17.07 8.47
N PHE A 211 -6.35 16.59 7.82
CA PHE A 211 -7.43 15.89 8.49
C PHE A 211 -6.95 14.60 9.19
N LEU A 212 -6.11 13.81 8.54
CA LEU A 212 -5.52 12.61 9.14
C LEU A 212 -4.64 12.92 10.36
N LYS A 213 -3.88 14.05 10.33
CA LYS A 213 -3.13 14.53 11.49
C LYS A 213 -4.06 14.94 12.63
N GLN A 214 -5.18 15.63 12.34
CA GLN A 214 -6.21 15.98 13.34
C GLN A 214 -6.84 14.73 13.96
N CYS A 215 -6.95 13.63 13.20
CA CYS A 215 -7.37 12.32 13.72
C CYS A 215 -6.28 11.61 14.55
N GLY A 216 -5.17 12.26 14.87
CA GLY A 216 -4.11 11.74 15.74
C GLY A 216 -3.05 10.88 15.05
N LEU A 217 -2.96 10.87 13.71
CA LEU A 217 -1.88 10.17 13.02
C LEU A 217 -0.60 11.02 12.97
N SER A 218 0.52 10.42 13.37
CA SER A 218 1.84 11.01 13.19
C SER A 218 2.26 11.03 11.72
N ALA A 219 3.25 11.85 11.35
CA ALA A 219 3.84 11.84 10.01
C ALA A 219 4.33 10.43 9.61
N ARG A 220 4.89 9.67 10.56
CA ARG A 220 5.32 8.28 10.35
C ARG A 220 4.15 7.33 10.06
N ASP A 221 3.00 7.53 10.73
CA ASP A 221 1.80 6.72 10.48
C ASP A 221 1.21 7.03 9.12
N ILE A 222 1.17 8.30 8.73
CA ILE A 222 0.75 8.75 7.40
C ILE A 222 1.66 8.15 6.33
N SER A 223 2.99 8.20 6.51
CA SER A 223 3.94 7.57 5.58
C SER A 223 3.68 6.07 5.41
N LYS A 224 3.43 5.33 6.50
CA LYS A 224 3.06 3.91 6.43
C LYS A 224 1.70 3.68 5.78
N LEU A 225 0.74 4.58 6.04
CA LEU A 225 -0.59 4.53 5.44
C LEU A 225 -0.53 4.75 3.92
N LEU A 226 0.34 5.65 3.46
CA LEU A 226 0.58 5.91 2.04
C LEU A 226 1.09 4.68 1.27
N VAL A 227 1.86 3.82 1.93
CA VAL A 227 2.31 2.55 1.34
C VAL A 227 1.18 1.51 1.34
N ALA A 228 0.41 1.43 2.45
CA ALA A 228 -0.61 0.40 2.63
C ALA A 228 -1.94 0.72 1.93
N ALA A 229 -2.33 2.00 1.88
CA ALA A 229 -3.59 2.47 1.29
C ALA A 229 -3.39 3.88 0.68
N PRO A 230 -2.63 4.01 -0.39
CA PRO A 230 -2.25 5.31 -0.97
C PRO A 230 -3.44 6.13 -1.44
N ARG A 231 -4.54 5.48 -1.79
CA ARG A 231 -5.79 6.16 -2.18
C ARG A 231 -6.37 7.06 -1.09
N LEU A 232 -6.14 6.74 0.18
CA LEU A 232 -6.65 7.53 1.30
C LEU A 232 -6.19 8.99 1.31
N VAL A 233 -5.08 9.32 0.66
CA VAL A 233 -4.59 10.71 0.58
C VAL A 233 -4.78 11.33 -0.79
N THR A 234 -5.03 10.54 -1.82
CA THR A 234 -5.14 11.02 -3.20
C THR A 234 -6.58 11.04 -3.74
N MET A 235 -7.54 10.52 -2.96
CA MET A 235 -8.96 10.56 -3.28
C MET A 235 -9.61 11.83 -2.72
N HIS A 236 -10.84 12.11 -3.17
CA HIS A 236 -11.62 13.24 -2.67
C HIS A 236 -11.72 13.25 -1.14
N PRO A 237 -11.68 14.41 -0.46
CA PRO A 237 -11.73 14.48 1.01
C PRO A 237 -12.88 13.72 1.66
N ASP A 238 -14.06 13.69 1.04
CA ASP A 238 -15.22 12.96 1.56
C ASP A 238 -14.92 11.45 1.71
N TYR A 239 -14.17 10.88 0.77
CA TYR A 239 -13.76 9.47 0.84
C TYR A 239 -12.90 9.19 2.07
N VAL A 240 -12.01 10.11 2.42
CA VAL A 240 -11.14 9.98 3.59
C VAL A 240 -11.95 10.11 4.88
N GLN A 241 -12.90 11.06 4.92
CA GLN A 241 -13.81 11.22 6.05
C GLN A 241 -14.68 9.98 6.25
N ASP A 242 -15.19 9.40 5.16
CA ASP A 242 -15.95 8.14 5.21
C ASP A 242 -15.11 6.98 5.72
N ALA A 243 -13.86 6.87 5.29
CA ALA A 243 -12.94 5.84 5.80
C ALA A 243 -12.67 6.00 7.30
N VAL A 244 -12.50 7.24 7.77
CA VAL A 244 -12.36 7.54 9.21
C VAL A 244 -13.62 7.16 9.96
N ARG A 245 -14.79 7.54 9.47
CA ARG A 245 -16.08 7.19 10.08
C ARG A 245 -16.25 5.68 10.21
N ARG A 246 -15.95 4.92 9.15
CA ARG A 246 -16.00 3.46 9.18
C ARG A 246 -14.99 2.86 10.17
N ALA A 247 -13.77 3.39 10.25
CA ALA A 247 -12.78 2.93 11.22
C ALA A 247 -13.27 3.10 12.67
N ILE A 248 -13.96 4.22 12.96
CA ILE A 248 -14.57 4.47 14.27
C ILE A 248 -15.73 3.52 14.54
N GLN A 249 -16.60 3.28 13.55
CA GLN A 249 -17.70 2.32 13.64
C GLN A 249 -17.22 0.88 13.91
N LEU A 250 -16.02 0.53 13.43
CA LEU A 250 -15.37 -0.73 13.74
C LEU A 250 -14.77 -0.81 15.16
N GLY A 251 -15.04 0.18 16.00
CA GLY A 251 -14.59 0.22 17.39
C GLY A 251 -13.13 0.66 17.57
N VAL A 252 -12.51 1.27 16.55
CA VAL A 252 -11.11 1.73 16.65
C VAL A 252 -11.06 3.25 16.79
N ALA A 253 -10.72 3.71 17.99
CA ALA A 253 -10.67 5.13 18.30
C ALA A 253 -9.55 5.85 17.53
N PRO A 254 -9.78 7.11 17.08
CA PRO A 254 -8.73 7.98 16.57
C PRO A 254 -7.56 8.10 17.54
N GLY A 255 -6.34 8.19 17.03
CA GLY A 255 -5.12 8.27 17.85
C GLY A 255 -4.68 6.95 18.49
N SER A 256 -5.47 5.88 18.44
CA SER A 256 -5.03 4.56 18.93
C SER A 256 -3.98 3.94 18.02
N GLN A 257 -3.13 3.05 18.57
CA GLN A 257 -2.10 2.34 17.79
C GLN A 257 -2.67 1.55 16.59
N MET A 258 -3.92 1.08 16.71
CA MET A 258 -4.59 0.32 15.66
C MET A 258 -5.32 1.19 14.63
N PHE A 259 -5.47 2.50 14.90
CA PHE A 259 -6.25 3.39 14.04
C PHE A 259 -5.73 3.44 12.59
N ARG A 260 -4.41 3.50 12.41
CA ARG A 260 -3.79 3.44 11.09
C ARG A 260 -4.16 2.14 10.33
N HIS A 261 -4.20 1.02 11.02
CA HIS A 261 -4.56 -0.27 10.43
C HIS A 261 -6.05 -0.34 10.09
N ALA A 262 -6.90 0.20 10.95
CA ALA A 262 -8.34 0.32 10.70
C ALA A 262 -8.63 1.21 9.49
N LEU A 263 -7.96 2.36 9.38
CA LEU A 263 -8.05 3.24 8.21
C LEU A 263 -7.61 2.56 6.93
N SER A 264 -6.46 1.86 6.96
CA SER A 264 -5.99 1.10 5.80
C SER A 264 -7.03 0.07 5.36
N THR A 265 -7.66 -0.62 6.29
CA THR A 265 -8.72 -1.60 6.02
C THR A 265 -9.98 -0.92 5.47
N ALA A 266 -10.48 0.11 6.17
CA ALA A 266 -11.68 0.86 5.76
C ALA A 266 -11.51 1.56 4.40
N GLY A 267 -10.29 1.97 4.06
CA GLY A 267 -9.94 2.54 2.75
C GLY A 267 -9.81 1.50 1.62
N CYS A 268 -9.74 0.20 1.94
CA CYS A 268 -9.63 -0.86 0.93
C CYS A 268 -10.97 -1.52 0.61
N ILE A 269 -11.95 -1.49 1.54
CA ILE A 269 -13.24 -2.18 1.41
C ILE A 269 -14.40 -1.24 1.69
N GLY A 270 -15.49 -1.41 0.92
CA GLY A 270 -16.77 -0.73 1.18
C GLY A 270 -17.55 -1.38 2.31
N GLN A 271 -18.63 -0.70 2.79
CA GLN A 271 -19.46 -1.16 3.89
C GLN A 271 -20.07 -2.54 3.62
N GLU A 272 -20.61 -2.78 2.45
CA GLU A 272 -21.19 -4.07 2.04
C GLU A 272 -20.23 -5.26 2.26
N LYS A 273 -18.94 -5.07 1.89
CA LYS A 273 -17.93 -6.11 2.12
C LYS A 273 -17.56 -6.26 3.60
N VAL A 274 -17.63 -5.20 4.38
CA VAL A 274 -17.46 -5.26 5.85
C VAL A 274 -18.58 -6.10 6.44
N ASP A 275 -19.82 -5.83 6.07
CA ASP A 275 -21.01 -6.54 6.61
C ASP A 275 -20.97 -8.03 6.24
N ALA A 276 -20.64 -8.35 4.99
CA ALA A 276 -20.45 -9.73 4.55
C ALA A 276 -19.36 -10.45 5.37
N LYS A 277 -18.23 -9.76 5.62
CA LYS A 277 -17.13 -10.34 6.39
C LYS A 277 -17.48 -10.54 7.86
N VAL A 278 -18.25 -9.62 8.45
CA VAL A 278 -18.78 -9.75 9.80
C VAL A 278 -19.70 -10.98 9.89
N ALA A 279 -20.56 -11.20 8.89
CA ALA A 279 -21.42 -12.38 8.83
C ALA A 279 -20.61 -13.69 8.81
N VAL A 280 -19.56 -13.76 7.99
CA VAL A 280 -18.64 -14.92 7.93
C VAL A 280 -17.96 -15.18 9.28
N LEU A 281 -17.50 -14.13 9.97
CA LEU A 281 -16.87 -14.30 11.29
C LEU A 281 -17.85 -14.83 12.34
N LYS A 282 -19.10 -14.36 12.34
CA LYS A 282 -20.16 -14.86 13.22
C LYS A 282 -20.51 -16.31 12.93
N GLU A 283 -20.68 -16.65 11.66
CA GLU A 283 -20.98 -18.02 11.22
C GLU A 283 -19.85 -19.00 11.57
N THR A 284 -18.60 -18.62 11.29
CA THR A 284 -17.44 -19.53 11.43
C THR A 284 -17.03 -19.72 12.89
N LEU A 285 -17.11 -18.67 13.70
CA LEU A 285 -16.57 -18.66 15.07
C LEU A 285 -17.67 -18.58 16.15
N GLY A 286 -18.94 -18.47 15.77
CA GLY A 286 -20.04 -18.31 16.71
C GLY A 286 -19.98 -16.98 17.50
N TRP A 287 -19.28 -15.97 17.00
CA TRP A 287 -19.05 -14.72 17.73
C TRP A 287 -20.31 -13.85 17.82
N SER A 288 -20.50 -13.25 18.97
CA SER A 288 -21.43 -12.14 19.15
C SER A 288 -20.94 -10.87 18.42
N GLN A 289 -21.78 -9.84 18.33
CA GLN A 289 -21.36 -8.55 17.75
C GLN A 289 -20.22 -7.91 18.55
N GLU A 290 -20.26 -8.03 19.88
CA GLU A 290 -19.24 -7.50 20.79
C GLU A 290 -17.89 -8.20 20.58
N GLU A 291 -17.90 -9.53 20.38
CA GLU A 291 -16.70 -10.31 20.09
C GLU A 291 -16.11 -9.96 18.72
N VAL A 292 -16.95 -9.76 17.71
CA VAL A 292 -16.50 -9.25 16.38
C VAL A 292 -15.88 -7.86 16.53
N ASN A 293 -16.54 -6.94 17.23
CA ASN A 293 -16.02 -5.60 17.47
C ASN A 293 -14.67 -5.63 18.20
N LEU A 294 -14.56 -6.46 19.23
CA LEU A 294 -13.31 -6.69 19.96
C LEU A 294 -12.22 -7.23 19.04
N ALA A 295 -12.52 -8.25 18.24
CA ALA A 295 -11.57 -8.86 17.32
C ALA A 295 -11.10 -7.88 16.25
N VAL A 296 -12.01 -7.12 15.67
CA VAL A 296 -11.72 -6.09 14.66
C VAL A 296 -10.90 -4.94 15.26
N SER A 297 -11.21 -4.50 16.48
CA SER A 297 -10.43 -3.46 17.16
C SER A 297 -8.99 -3.88 17.44
N LYS A 298 -8.73 -5.18 17.65
CA LYS A 298 -7.38 -5.74 17.88
C LYS A 298 -6.63 -6.05 16.59
N ALA A 299 -7.33 -6.49 15.54
CA ALA A 299 -6.75 -6.84 14.25
C ALA A 299 -7.69 -6.46 13.09
N PRO A 300 -7.82 -5.17 12.73
CA PRO A 300 -8.75 -4.71 11.69
C PRO A 300 -8.60 -5.43 10.35
N ARG A 301 -7.40 -5.91 10.06
CA ARG A 301 -7.07 -6.62 8.80
C ARG A 301 -7.80 -7.95 8.63
N ILE A 302 -8.42 -8.51 9.67
CA ILE A 302 -9.25 -9.72 9.52
C ILE A 302 -10.41 -9.50 8.52
N LEU A 303 -10.88 -8.27 8.37
CA LEU A 303 -11.93 -7.90 7.43
C LEU A 303 -11.49 -7.97 5.95
N VAL A 304 -10.19 -7.93 5.66
CA VAL A 304 -9.64 -8.05 4.29
C VAL A 304 -9.03 -9.42 4.01
N ALA A 305 -9.01 -10.31 4.99
CA ALA A 305 -8.57 -11.69 4.79
C ALA A 305 -9.58 -12.46 3.92
N SER A 306 -9.11 -13.46 3.15
CA SER A 306 -10.03 -14.35 2.42
C SER A 306 -10.87 -15.19 3.40
N GLU A 307 -12.08 -15.54 3.01
CA GLU A 307 -12.98 -16.36 3.84
C GLU A 307 -12.40 -17.74 4.08
N GLU A 308 -11.85 -18.34 3.06
CA GLU A 308 -11.18 -19.63 3.15
C GLU A 308 -10.07 -19.62 4.21
N ARG A 309 -9.21 -18.58 4.20
CA ARG A 309 -8.17 -18.44 5.21
C ARG A 309 -8.74 -18.31 6.62
N LEU A 310 -9.80 -17.53 6.80
CA LEU A 310 -10.45 -17.38 8.10
C LEU A 310 -11.04 -18.70 8.58
N ARG A 311 -11.75 -19.44 7.72
CA ARG A 311 -12.34 -20.74 8.06
C ARG A 311 -11.25 -21.77 8.41
N ARG A 312 -10.26 -21.96 7.55
CA ARG A 312 -9.17 -22.91 7.79
C ARG A 312 -8.38 -22.62 9.06
N ASN A 313 -8.06 -21.35 9.30
CA ASN A 313 -7.35 -20.96 10.53
C ASN A 313 -8.24 -21.14 11.78
N ALA A 314 -9.54 -20.81 11.69
CA ALA A 314 -10.48 -21.01 12.78
C ALA A 314 -10.66 -22.50 13.12
N GLU A 315 -10.87 -23.35 12.12
CA GLU A 315 -10.98 -24.79 12.27
C GLU A 315 -9.76 -25.39 12.96
N PHE A 316 -8.56 -25.03 12.49
CA PHE A 316 -7.31 -25.48 13.10
C PHE A 316 -7.18 -25.02 14.56
N LEU A 317 -7.45 -23.74 14.83
CA LEU A 317 -7.30 -23.17 16.18
C LEU A 317 -8.30 -23.78 17.18
N ILE A 318 -9.50 -24.14 16.72
CA ILE A 318 -10.54 -24.72 17.56
C ILE A 318 -10.32 -26.23 17.71
N ASN A 319 -10.18 -26.95 16.60
CA ASN A 319 -10.23 -28.43 16.61
C ASN A 319 -8.86 -29.05 16.99
N GLU A 320 -7.76 -28.49 16.46
CA GLU A 320 -6.43 -29.07 16.68
C GLU A 320 -5.74 -28.47 17.91
N VAL A 321 -5.84 -27.15 18.09
CA VAL A 321 -5.19 -26.46 19.22
C VAL A 321 -6.09 -26.44 20.47
N GLY A 322 -7.40 -26.57 20.30
CA GLY A 322 -8.38 -26.57 21.40
C GLY A 322 -8.68 -25.18 21.97
N LEU A 323 -8.54 -24.13 21.16
CA LEU A 323 -8.81 -22.76 21.64
C LEU A 323 -10.30 -22.42 21.60
N LEU A 324 -10.77 -21.80 22.66
CA LEU A 324 -12.14 -21.27 22.69
C LEU A 324 -12.31 -20.08 21.74
N PRO A 325 -13.46 -19.95 21.05
CA PRO A 325 -13.74 -18.81 20.17
C PRO A 325 -13.54 -17.44 20.84
N GLN A 326 -13.92 -17.31 22.13
CA GLN A 326 -13.74 -16.09 22.91
C GLN A 326 -12.26 -15.73 23.13
N TYR A 327 -11.41 -16.74 23.28
CA TYR A 327 -9.97 -16.53 23.36
C TYR A 327 -9.42 -16.02 22.02
N ILE A 328 -9.89 -16.60 20.90
CA ILE A 328 -9.50 -16.18 19.55
C ILE A 328 -9.95 -14.74 19.30
N ALA A 329 -11.13 -14.31 19.74
CA ALA A 329 -11.60 -12.93 19.64
C ALA A 329 -10.63 -11.93 20.31
N ARG A 330 -10.13 -12.28 21.50
CA ARG A 330 -9.14 -11.46 22.23
C ARG A 330 -7.75 -11.46 21.59
N ARG A 331 -7.44 -12.45 20.77
CA ARG A 331 -6.15 -12.66 20.07
C ARG A 331 -6.37 -12.86 18.57
N SER A 332 -7.24 -12.07 17.97
CA SER A 332 -7.72 -12.21 16.59
C SER A 332 -6.62 -12.17 15.52
N VAL A 333 -5.43 -11.66 15.85
CA VAL A 333 -4.25 -11.75 14.98
C VAL A 333 -3.87 -13.20 14.66
N LEU A 334 -4.26 -14.20 15.49
CA LEU A 334 -4.06 -15.62 15.21
C LEU A 334 -4.67 -16.04 13.88
N LEU A 335 -5.84 -15.49 13.52
CA LEU A 335 -6.50 -15.73 12.23
C LEU A 335 -5.73 -15.17 11.03
N MET A 336 -4.73 -14.32 11.27
CA MET A 336 -3.93 -13.65 10.25
C MET A 336 -2.57 -14.31 9.99
N TYR A 337 -2.14 -15.23 10.85
CA TYR A 337 -0.89 -15.97 10.63
C TYR A 337 -1.04 -16.99 9.49
N SER A 338 0.05 -17.38 8.84
CA SER A 338 0.05 -18.48 7.88
C SER A 338 -0.22 -19.79 8.62
N LEU A 339 -1.21 -20.54 8.15
CA LEU A 339 -1.53 -21.85 8.69
C LEU A 339 -0.35 -22.78 8.49
N GLU A 340 0.10 -22.92 7.25
CA GLU A 340 1.11 -23.87 6.82
C GLU A 340 2.52 -23.53 7.33
N ARG A 341 2.88 -22.25 7.35
CA ARG A 341 4.25 -21.80 7.67
C ARG A 341 4.45 -21.38 9.12
N ARG A 342 3.36 -21.27 9.89
CA ARG A 342 3.50 -20.75 11.25
C ARG A 342 2.63 -21.49 12.28
N LEU A 343 1.31 -21.57 12.06
CA LEU A 343 0.42 -22.14 13.07
C LEU A 343 0.68 -23.64 13.24
N VAL A 344 0.62 -24.39 12.16
CA VAL A 344 0.83 -25.86 12.17
C VAL A 344 2.24 -26.23 12.62
N PRO A 345 3.33 -25.71 12.04
CA PRO A 345 4.69 -26.13 12.44
C PRO A 345 4.96 -25.82 13.92
N ARG A 346 4.56 -24.66 14.41
CA ARG A 346 4.78 -24.29 15.81
C ARG A 346 3.89 -25.07 16.77
N HIS A 347 2.70 -25.45 16.33
CA HIS A 347 1.82 -26.35 17.11
C HIS A 347 2.45 -27.73 17.29
N LEU A 348 2.98 -28.32 16.20
CA LEU A 348 3.63 -29.62 16.23
C LEU A 348 4.81 -29.64 17.20
N VAL A 349 5.70 -28.64 17.12
CA VAL A 349 6.84 -28.52 18.06
C VAL A 349 6.34 -28.46 19.50
N VAL A 350 5.37 -27.59 19.79
CA VAL A 350 4.88 -27.43 21.17
C VAL A 350 4.14 -28.66 21.66
N LYS A 351 3.37 -29.33 20.80
CA LYS A 351 2.69 -30.58 21.11
C LYS A 351 3.72 -31.64 21.54
N LEU A 352 4.77 -31.84 20.73
CA LEU A 352 5.84 -32.76 21.02
C LEU A 352 6.60 -32.46 22.32
N LEU A 353 6.91 -31.16 22.55
CA LEU A 353 7.58 -30.73 23.79
C LEU A 353 6.69 -30.92 25.02
N LYS A 354 5.38 -30.74 24.91
CA LYS A 354 4.41 -31.01 25.98
C LYS A 354 4.28 -32.52 26.26
N GLU A 355 4.16 -33.35 25.25
CA GLU A 355 4.11 -34.79 25.36
C GLU A 355 5.34 -35.34 26.10
N LYS A 356 6.52 -34.82 25.81
CA LYS A 356 7.77 -35.16 26.50
C LYS A 356 7.96 -34.44 27.84
N ARG A 357 6.99 -33.62 28.28
CA ARG A 357 7.01 -32.80 29.52
C ARG A 357 8.23 -31.87 29.64
N LEU A 358 8.75 -31.42 28.50
CA LEU A 358 9.89 -30.49 28.43
C LEU A 358 9.47 -29.04 28.61
N ILE A 359 8.17 -28.72 28.45
CA ILE A 359 7.58 -27.41 28.69
C ILE A 359 6.27 -27.54 29.46
N GLU A 360 5.80 -26.41 30.03
CA GLU A 360 4.56 -26.32 30.79
C GLU A 360 3.35 -26.71 29.93
N GLN A 361 2.44 -27.52 30.50
CA GLN A 361 1.23 -27.99 29.78
C GLN A 361 0.24 -26.90 29.47
N ASP A 362 0.12 -25.89 30.33
CA ASP A 362 -0.79 -24.74 30.22
C ASP A 362 -0.22 -23.57 29.41
N ARG A 363 0.94 -23.77 28.78
CA ARG A 363 1.61 -22.71 28.01
C ARG A 363 0.70 -22.11 26.95
N CYS A 364 0.53 -20.79 27.04
CA CYS A 364 -0.34 -20.02 26.16
C CYS A 364 0.11 -20.11 24.68
N PHE A 365 -0.73 -20.65 23.81
CA PHE A 365 -0.42 -20.85 22.39
C PHE A 365 -0.06 -19.54 21.66
N PHE A 366 -0.72 -18.42 22.00
CA PHE A 366 -0.37 -17.13 21.44
C PHE A 366 1.11 -16.77 21.67
N ASN A 367 1.63 -17.02 22.87
CA ASN A 367 3.01 -16.71 23.21
C ASN A 367 4.03 -17.60 22.48
N VAL A 368 3.57 -18.71 21.92
CA VAL A 368 4.35 -19.60 21.06
C VAL A 368 4.38 -19.08 19.62
N VAL A 369 3.22 -18.71 19.08
CA VAL A 369 3.12 -18.37 17.65
C VAL A 369 3.40 -16.90 17.33
N ALA A 370 3.34 -15.99 18.31
CA ALA A 370 3.57 -14.56 18.11
C ALA A 370 5.04 -14.17 17.86
N PRO A 371 6.07 -14.79 18.48
CA PRO A 371 7.47 -14.45 18.28
C PRO A 371 7.92 -14.52 16.81
N THR A 372 8.98 -13.79 16.48
CA THR A 372 9.66 -13.93 15.16
C THR A 372 10.19 -15.35 15.00
N GLU A 373 10.59 -15.71 13.77
CA GLU A 373 11.14 -17.02 13.48
C GLU A 373 12.38 -17.31 14.34
N GLU A 374 13.36 -16.44 14.29
CA GLU A 374 14.57 -16.49 15.09
C GLU A 374 14.29 -16.73 16.57
N LYS A 375 13.42 -15.89 17.17
CA LYS A 375 13.05 -16.03 18.59
C LYS A 375 12.27 -17.31 18.90
N PHE A 376 11.57 -17.86 17.93
CA PHE A 376 10.89 -19.14 18.12
C PHE A 376 11.90 -20.29 18.15
N LEU A 377 12.82 -20.31 17.19
CA LEU A 377 13.89 -21.30 17.13
C LEU A 377 14.75 -21.27 18.41
N ASP A 378 15.20 -20.07 18.81
CA ASP A 378 16.01 -19.88 20.04
C ASP A 378 15.30 -20.36 21.31
N LYS A 379 13.98 -20.28 21.35
CA LYS A 379 13.21 -20.57 22.58
C LYS A 379 12.59 -21.96 22.63
N PHE A 380 12.22 -22.53 21.48
CA PHE A 380 11.41 -23.74 21.42
C PHE A 380 12.02 -24.85 20.58
N VAL A 381 13.11 -24.61 19.86
CA VAL A 381 13.77 -25.63 19.05
C VAL A 381 15.18 -25.84 19.55
N SER A 382 16.07 -24.88 19.45
CA SER A 382 17.49 -25.02 19.78
C SER A 382 17.77 -25.53 21.19
N PRO A 383 17.06 -25.09 22.27
CA PRO A 383 17.34 -25.59 23.62
C PRO A 383 16.90 -27.04 23.85
N PHE A 384 16.12 -27.61 22.95
CA PHE A 384 15.57 -28.97 23.11
C PHE A 384 16.09 -29.96 22.08
N GLU A 385 17.04 -29.57 21.22
CA GLU A 385 17.61 -30.46 20.19
C GLU A 385 18.30 -31.68 20.78
N ASP A 386 18.99 -31.53 21.91
CA ASP A 386 19.63 -32.63 22.64
C ASP A 386 18.61 -33.59 23.26
N CYS A 387 17.43 -33.06 23.67
CA CYS A 387 16.37 -33.87 24.28
C CYS A 387 15.43 -34.51 23.24
N VAL A 388 15.36 -33.91 22.05
CA VAL A 388 14.50 -34.32 20.93
C VAL A 388 15.33 -34.22 19.64
N PRO A 389 16.21 -35.18 19.37
CA PRO A 389 17.03 -35.17 18.17
C PRO A 389 16.17 -35.07 16.90
N GLY A 390 16.56 -34.20 15.97
CA GLY A 390 15.85 -33.96 14.73
C GLY A 390 14.63 -33.04 14.85
N LEU A 391 14.47 -32.30 15.98
CA LEU A 391 13.38 -31.36 16.18
C LEU A 391 13.44 -30.23 15.17
N ALA A 392 14.63 -29.72 14.83
CA ALA A 392 14.83 -28.67 13.83
C ALA A 392 14.41 -29.16 12.44
N ASP A 393 14.85 -30.34 12.04
CA ASP A 393 14.49 -30.94 10.74
C ASP A 393 13.00 -31.20 10.62
N ALA A 394 12.36 -31.65 11.70
CA ALA A 394 10.90 -31.83 11.75
C ALA A 394 10.16 -30.52 11.60
N TYR A 395 10.64 -29.45 12.25
CA TYR A 395 10.07 -28.12 12.12
C TYR A 395 10.21 -27.57 10.71
N GLU A 396 11.39 -27.66 10.08
CA GLU A 396 11.64 -27.23 8.71
C GLU A 396 10.78 -28.01 7.71
N SER A 397 10.67 -29.32 7.88
CA SER A 397 9.82 -30.19 7.07
C SER A 397 8.34 -29.77 7.16
N ALA A 398 7.86 -29.49 8.36
CA ALA A 398 6.50 -28.99 8.59
C ALA A 398 6.28 -27.62 7.93
N CYS A 399 7.26 -26.70 7.98
CA CYS A 399 7.21 -25.40 7.30
C CYS A 399 7.19 -25.54 5.76
N ALA A 400 7.77 -26.62 5.23
CA ALA A 400 7.75 -26.98 3.82
C ALA A 400 6.46 -27.71 3.39
N GLY A 401 5.51 -27.93 4.33
CA GLY A 401 4.25 -28.64 4.08
C GLY A 401 4.41 -30.17 4.02
N LYS A 402 5.56 -30.70 4.42
CA LYS A 402 5.78 -32.12 4.58
C LYS A 402 5.46 -32.47 6.03
N LEU A 403 4.23 -32.88 6.31
CA LEU A 403 3.90 -33.42 7.64
C LEU A 403 4.68 -34.71 7.86
N PRO A 404 5.30 -34.94 9.05
CA PRO A 404 5.81 -36.24 9.38
C PRO A 404 4.67 -37.26 9.24
N ALA A 405 4.91 -38.34 8.53
CA ALA A 405 4.00 -39.47 8.55
C ALA A 405 3.76 -39.81 10.03
N GLU A 406 2.48 -39.84 10.43
CA GLU A 406 2.12 -40.31 11.77
C GLU A 406 2.87 -41.62 12.02
N ALA A 407 3.72 -41.64 13.03
CA ALA A 407 4.29 -42.89 13.48
C ALA A 407 3.11 -43.69 14.03
N GLU A 408 2.63 -44.63 13.21
CA GLU A 408 1.73 -45.69 13.64
C GLU A 408 2.39 -46.40 14.82
N HIS A 409 1.78 -46.25 15.97
CA HIS A 409 2.02 -47.11 17.14
C HIS A 409 0.72 -47.76 17.55
#